data_ac19a9dce3154313fe6c018e568eec6e
#
_entry.id   ac19a9dce3154313fe6c018e568eec6e
#
_cell.length_a   1.000
_cell.length_b   1.000
_cell.length_c   1.000
_cell.angle_alpha   90.00
_cell.angle_beta   90.00
_cell.angle_gamma   90.00
#
_symmetry.space_group_name_H-M   'P 1'
#
loop_
_entity.id
_entity.type
_entity.pdbx_description
1 polymer ?
#
loop_
_entity_poly.entity_id
_entity_poly.type
_entity_poly.pdbx_seq_one_letter_code
_entity_poly.pdbx_strand_id
1 'polypeptide(L)'
;MKIDFEQLYHAFIQPRLAQAQGLKDEEIEALSDQWYEEFNHTPNTQLGGLTPCEYYTQFDGPTLLELAWDYWEEGEELPGQLARALAQQDQDTAQAMFRLLERALPSVRGEMLELLCQMQYPPLLEVGFTKILEQTVEDEEKQLWVEAVQQFGAKAAEKALALMNTQVDEETEQILADILCQWPLEGAFERLSALFCQANPEHKAFYASCLGKLGDERAVEMLTKQLKDPKLDYYTYCAIRDAAEELGAWVELDREFAGDKDYEAIKMAMMEEE
;
A
#
# COMPACT_ATOMS: atom_id res chain seq x y z
N MET A 1 19.41 22.54 -11.35
CA MET A 1 18.37 23.36 -12.04
C MET A 1 17.16 22.47 -12.25
N LYS A 2 16.04 22.81 -11.62
CA LYS A 2 14.78 22.08 -11.81
C LYS A 2 14.33 22.15 -13.27
N ILE A 3 13.95 21.01 -13.85
CA ILE A 3 13.33 20.92 -15.18
C ILE A 3 11.82 20.83 -14.97
N ASP A 4 11.10 21.73 -15.61
CA ASP A 4 9.63 21.70 -15.64
C ASP A 4 9.15 20.71 -16.72
N PHE A 5 9.05 19.42 -16.34
CA PHE A 5 8.55 18.37 -17.22
C PHE A 5 7.08 18.52 -17.57
N GLU A 6 6.28 19.15 -16.69
CA GLU A 6 4.87 19.42 -17.00
C GLU A 6 4.76 20.40 -18.15
N GLN A 7 5.54 21.49 -18.13
CA GLN A 7 5.57 22.44 -19.22
C GLN A 7 6.04 21.79 -20.53
N LEU A 8 7.06 20.92 -20.47
CA LEU A 8 7.54 20.16 -21.64
C LEU A 8 6.47 19.21 -22.18
N TYR A 9 5.77 18.51 -21.31
CA TYR A 9 4.68 17.61 -21.67
C TYR A 9 3.50 18.39 -22.24
N HIS A 10 3.11 19.49 -21.63
CA HIS A 10 2.08 20.39 -22.15
C HIS A 10 2.38 20.85 -23.59
N ALA A 11 3.60 21.28 -23.83
CA ALA A 11 4.02 21.70 -25.19
C ALA A 11 3.96 20.53 -26.19
N PHE A 12 4.26 19.31 -25.74
CA PHE A 12 4.24 18.09 -26.55
C PHE A 12 2.81 17.65 -26.92
N ILE A 13 1.84 17.76 -25.97
CA ILE A 13 0.45 17.30 -26.22
C ILE A 13 -0.42 18.33 -26.93
N GLN A 14 -0.12 19.63 -26.86
CA GLN A 14 -0.94 20.68 -27.48
C GLN A 14 -1.32 20.42 -28.96
N PRO A 15 -0.39 20.03 -29.86
CA PRO A 15 -0.74 19.72 -31.25
C PRO A 15 -1.62 18.47 -31.38
N ARG A 16 -1.49 17.50 -30.46
CA ARG A 16 -2.26 16.25 -30.43
C ARG A 16 -3.69 16.50 -29.98
N LEU A 17 -3.86 17.31 -28.91
CA LEU A 17 -5.18 17.77 -28.44
C LEU A 17 -5.93 18.53 -29.53
N ALA A 18 -5.23 19.38 -30.29
CA ALA A 18 -5.84 20.11 -31.40
C ALA A 18 -6.35 19.15 -32.53
N GLN A 19 -5.70 18.02 -32.73
CA GLN A 19 -6.13 17.00 -33.69
C GLN A 19 -7.23 16.08 -33.13
N ALA A 20 -7.31 15.95 -31.82
CA ALA A 20 -8.30 15.15 -31.12
C ALA A 20 -9.65 15.87 -30.92
N GLN A 21 -9.84 17.06 -31.50
CA GLN A 21 -11.10 17.81 -31.41
C GLN A 21 -12.25 16.98 -31.97
N GLY A 22 -13.19 16.60 -31.08
CA GLY A 22 -14.36 15.80 -31.41
C GLY A 22 -14.38 14.39 -30.79
N LEU A 23 -13.28 13.98 -30.11
CA LEU A 23 -13.26 12.81 -29.27
C LEU A 23 -13.98 13.10 -27.94
N LYS A 24 -14.50 12.05 -27.31
CA LYS A 24 -15.08 12.12 -25.97
C LYS A 24 -13.95 12.15 -24.92
N ASP A 25 -14.25 12.66 -23.73
CA ASP A 25 -13.29 12.74 -22.62
C ASP A 25 -12.67 11.37 -22.30
N GLU A 26 -13.47 10.29 -22.28
CA GLU A 26 -13.00 8.90 -22.07
C GLU A 26 -11.99 8.43 -23.14
N GLU A 27 -12.16 8.88 -24.41
CA GLU A 27 -11.25 8.54 -25.52
C GLU A 27 -9.93 9.33 -25.40
N ILE A 28 -10.01 10.58 -24.90
CA ILE A 28 -8.83 11.42 -24.64
C ILE A 28 -8.04 10.87 -23.45
N GLU A 29 -8.72 10.42 -22.39
CA GLU A 29 -8.11 9.81 -21.21
C GLU A 29 -7.34 8.53 -21.61
N ALA A 30 -7.94 7.66 -22.41
CA ALA A 30 -7.29 6.46 -22.92
C ALA A 30 -6.04 6.75 -23.81
N LEU A 31 -6.01 7.91 -24.48
CA LEU A 31 -4.85 8.34 -25.27
C LEU A 31 -3.78 9.05 -24.41
N SER A 32 -4.14 9.56 -23.25
CA SER A 32 -3.23 10.31 -22.37
C SER A 32 -2.02 9.48 -21.97
N ASP A 33 -2.23 8.23 -21.56
CA ASP A 33 -1.16 7.32 -21.18
C ASP A 33 -0.21 7.04 -22.35
N GLN A 34 -0.77 6.81 -23.53
CA GLN A 34 0.02 6.60 -24.73
C GLN A 34 0.86 7.85 -25.07
N TRP A 35 0.28 9.05 -24.99
CA TRP A 35 1.00 10.28 -25.27
C TRP A 35 2.09 10.56 -24.24
N TYR A 36 1.86 10.20 -22.98
CA TYR A 36 2.87 10.32 -21.94
C TYR A 36 4.06 9.38 -22.18
N GLU A 37 3.80 8.14 -22.58
CA GLU A 37 4.85 7.19 -22.99
C GLU A 37 5.61 7.69 -24.22
N GLU A 38 4.91 8.19 -25.25
CA GLU A 38 5.55 8.80 -26.41
C GLU A 38 6.43 10.00 -26.04
N PHE A 39 5.96 10.86 -25.15
CA PHE A 39 6.72 12.00 -24.64
C PHE A 39 8.00 11.53 -23.96
N ASN A 40 7.92 10.56 -23.10
CA ASN A 40 9.04 10.01 -22.35
C ASN A 40 10.16 9.45 -23.24
N HIS A 41 9.82 9.05 -24.46
CA HIS A 41 10.74 8.48 -25.45
C HIS A 41 11.04 9.42 -26.64
N THR A 42 10.53 10.65 -26.62
CA THR A 42 10.79 11.63 -27.69
C THR A 42 11.93 12.57 -27.31
N PRO A 43 13.02 12.67 -28.12
CA PRO A 43 14.11 13.60 -27.87
C PRO A 43 13.62 15.06 -27.82
N ASN A 44 14.09 15.82 -26.83
CA ASN A 44 13.72 17.21 -26.60
C ASN A 44 14.95 18.13 -26.63
N THR A 45 14.88 19.20 -27.40
CA THR A 45 16.00 20.16 -27.53
C THR A 45 16.32 20.89 -26.23
N GLN A 46 15.34 21.11 -25.35
CA GLN A 46 15.56 21.71 -24.02
C GLN A 46 16.29 20.77 -23.07
N LEU A 47 16.28 19.46 -23.34
CA LEU A 47 17.03 18.45 -22.62
C LEU A 47 18.37 18.09 -23.32
N GLY A 48 18.87 18.98 -24.18
CA GLY A 48 20.10 18.75 -24.92
C GLY A 48 20.01 17.65 -26.00
N GLY A 49 18.80 17.32 -26.45
CA GLY A 49 18.52 16.25 -27.41
C GLY A 49 18.29 14.89 -26.76
N LEU A 50 18.32 14.77 -25.45
CA LEU A 50 17.95 13.58 -24.71
C LEU A 50 16.42 13.45 -24.63
N THR A 51 15.94 12.24 -24.43
CA THR A 51 14.54 12.01 -24.06
C THR A 51 14.32 12.32 -22.57
N PRO A 52 13.08 12.60 -22.14
CA PRO A 52 12.77 12.75 -20.71
C PRO A 52 13.25 11.57 -19.85
N CYS A 53 13.10 10.33 -20.31
CA CYS A 53 13.58 9.14 -19.59
C CYS A 53 15.11 9.09 -19.49
N GLU A 54 15.85 9.61 -20.47
CA GLU A 54 17.32 9.58 -20.49
C GLU A 54 17.94 10.75 -19.72
N TYR A 55 17.19 11.82 -19.51
CA TYR A 55 17.78 13.05 -18.98
C TYR A 55 18.50 12.87 -17.65
N TYR A 56 17.88 12.16 -16.72
CA TYR A 56 18.46 11.96 -15.39
C TYR A 56 19.44 10.79 -15.32
N THR A 57 19.47 9.89 -16.32
CA THR A 57 20.41 8.74 -16.31
C THR A 57 21.88 9.14 -16.50
N GLN A 58 22.15 10.38 -16.90
CA GLN A 58 23.50 10.92 -17.06
C GLN A 58 24.13 11.38 -15.73
N PHE A 59 23.35 11.45 -14.65
CA PHE A 59 23.81 11.92 -13.34
C PHE A 59 24.10 10.73 -12.40
N ASP A 60 25.07 10.91 -11.52
CA ASP A 60 25.37 9.98 -10.44
C ASP A 60 24.39 10.12 -9.26
N GLY A 61 24.36 9.12 -8.38
CA GLY A 61 23.47 9.08 -7.24
C GLY A 61 23.51 10.31 -6.34
N PRO A 62 24.70 10.81 -5.94
CA PRO A 62 24.80 12.04 -5.16
C PRO A 62 24.18 13.26 -5.84
N THR A 63 24.43 13.43 -7.14
CA THR A 63 23.85 14.55 -7.92
C THR A 63 22.33 14.43 -8.03
N LEU A 64 21.81 13.21 -8.27
CA LEU A 64 20.38 12.97 -8.31
C LEU A 64 19.73 13.25 -6.95
N LEU A 65 20.40 12.87 -5.86
CA LEU A 65 19.89 13.12 -4.52
C LEU A 65 19.87 14.61 -4.15
N GLU A 66 20.86 15.40 -4.59
CA GLU A 66 20.86 16.85 -4.45
C GLU A 66 19.68 17.47 -5.22
N LEU A 67 19.45 17.03 -6.47
CA LEU A 67 18.32 17.50 -7.27
C LEU A 67 16.98 17.13 -6.63
N ALA A 68 16.84 15.93 -6.10
CA ALA A 68 15.64 15.48 -5.40
C ALA A 68 15.39 16.29 -4.12
N TRP A 69 16.46 16.61 -3.39
CA TRP A 69 16.34 17.39 -2.17
C TRP A 69 15.77 18.79 -2.42
N ASP A 70 16.08 19.41 -3.56
CA ASP A 70 15.51 20.71 -3.96
C ASP A 70 13.97 20.68 -4.08
N TYR A 71 13.37 19.52 -4.43
CA TYR A 71 11.92 19.33 -4.44
C TYR A 71 11.38 19.05 -3.04
N TRP A 72 11.98 18.10 -2.34
CA TRP A 72 11.53 17.67 -1.01
C TRP A 72 11.63 18.77 0.05
N GLU A 73 12.63 19.66 -0.04
CA GLU A 73 12.77 20.81 0.87
C GLU A 73 11.61 21.82 0.69
N GLU A 74 11.04 21.91 -0.51
CA GLU A 74 9.86 22.70 -0.82
C GLU A 74 8.53 21.97 -0.55
N GLY A 75 8.58 20.68 -0.19
CA GLY A 75 7.41 19.83 0.04
C GLY A 75 6.74 19.36 -1.25
N GLU A 76 7.47 19.38 -2.36
CA GLU A 76 7.01 18.94 -3.68
C GLU A 76 7.41 17.49 -3.95
N GLU A 77 6.55 16.76 -4.66
CA GLU A 77 6.85 15.44 -5.19
C GLU A 77 7.86 15.50 -6.33
N LEU A 78 8.60 14.41 -6.53
CA LEU A 78 9.58 14.36 -7.61
C LEU A 78 8.92 14.16 -8.97
N PRO A 79 9.49 14.76 -10.04
CA PRO A 79 9.17 14.32 -11.38
C PRO A 79 9.42 12.81 -11.52
N GLY A 80 8.49 12.07 -12.13
CA GLY A 80 8.58 10.61 -12.25
C GLY A 80 9.87 10.12 -12.91
N GLN A 81 10.49 10.92 -13.80
CA GLN A 81 11.78 10.62 -14.42
C GLN A 81 12.95 10.69 -13.40
N LEU A 82 12.91 11.64 -12.45
CA LEU A 82 13.90 11.77 -11.38
C LEU A 82 13.74 10.64 -10.36
N ALA A 83 12.51 10.37 -9.94
CA ALA A 83 12.18 9.27 -9.04
C ALA A 83 12.68 7.92 -9.60
N ARG A 84 12.41 7.65 -10.89
CA ARG A 84 12.87 6.43 -11.58
C ARG A 84 14.41 6.34 -11.65
N ALA A 85 15.09 7.45 -11.91
CA ALA A 85 16.55 7.48 -11.96
C ALA A 85 17.17 7.23 -10.58
N LEU A 86 16.59 7.79 -9.51
CA LEU A 86 16.99 7.52 -8.12
C LEU A 86 16.77 6.06 -7.72
N ALA A 87 15.61 5.49 -8.05
CA ALA A 87 15.29 4.11 -7.72
C ALA A 87 16.27 3.08 -8.34
N GLN A 88 17.00 3.47 -9.40
CA GLN A 88 18.00 2.63 -10.06
C GLN A 88 19.42 2.80 -9.50
N GLN A 89 19.61 3.66 -8.50
CA GLN A 89 20.92 3.90 -7.91
C GLN A 89 21.35 2.80 -6.93
N ASP A 90 22.58 2.90 -6.46
CA ASP A 90 23.21 1.93 -5.57
C ASP A 90 22.76 2.09 -4.09
N GLN A 91 23.23 1.16 -3.26
CA GLN A 91 22.94 1.15 -1.83
C GLN A 91 23.59 2.32 -1.06
N ASP A 92 24.65 2.93 -1.59
CA ASP A 92 25.27 4.11 -0.97
C ASP A 92 24.36 5.33 -1.13
N THR A 93 23.72 5.47 -2.29
CA THR A 93 22.71 6.50 -2.54
C THR A 93 21.46 6.27 -1.68
N ALA A 94 20.99 5.02 -1.56
CA ALA A 94 19.88 4.67 -0.67
C ALA A 94 20.20 5.02 0.79
N GLN A 95 21.41 4.73 1.25
CA GLN A 95 21.85 5.09 2.60
C GLN A 95 21.88 6.61 2.83
N ALA A 96 22.34 7.36 1.83
CA ALA A 96 22.34 8.82 1.90
C ALA A 96 20.91 9.38 1.96
N MET A 97 19.99 8.88 1.13
CA MET A 97 18.57 9.23 1.15
C MET A 97 17.93 8.89 2.48
N PHE A 98 18.18 7.70 3.03
CA PHE A 98 17.64 7.28 4.32
C PHE A 98 18.03 8.22 5.47
N ARG A 99 19.27 8.76 5.45
CA ARG A 99 19.70 9.76 6.44
C ARG A 99 18.98 11.10 6.32
N LEU A 100 18.45 11.43 5.15
CA LEU A 100 17.68 12.65 4.93
C LEU A 100 16.24 12.51 5.40
N LEU A 101 15.72 11.30 5.53
CA LEU A 101 14.33 11.03 5.91
C LEU A 101 13.92 11.69 7.24
N GLU A 102 14.84 11.74 8.23
CA GLU A 102 14.57 12.39 9.53
C GLU A 102 14.38 13.92 9.42
N ARG A 103 14.93 14.53 8.36
CA ARG A 103 14.88 15.96 8.09
C ARG A 103 13.79 16.34 7.08
N ALA A 104 13.20 15.34 6.44
CA ALA A 104 12.20 15.53 5.41
C ALA A 104 10.88 16.03 6.01
N LEU A 105 10.17 16.85 5.24
CA LEU A 105 8.82 17.26 5.58
C LEU A 105 7.88 16.04 5.60
N PRO A 106 6.87 16.01 6.48
CA PRO A 106 5.92 14.90 6.53
C PRO A 106 5.29 14.56 5.18
N SER A 107 4.97 15.58 4.37
CA SER A 107 4.34 15.43 3.05
C SER A 107 5.14 14.61 2.04
N VAL A 108 6.47 14.57 2.16
CA VAL A 108 7.35 13.87 1.19
C VAL A 108 7.94 12.57 1.74
N ARG A 109 7.71 12.27 3.03
CA ARG A 109 8.26 11.04 3.65
C ARG A 109 7.76 9.76 2.99
N GLY A 110 6.48 9.72 2.60
CA GLY A 110 5.89 8.58 1.90
C GLY A 110 6.62 8.27 0.61
N GLU A 111 6.86 9.28 -0.25
CA GLU A 111 7.61 9.11 -1.49
C GLU A 111 9.05 8.64 -1.26
N MET A 112 9.74 9.21 -0.26
CA MET A 112 11.11 8.77 0.08
C MET A 112 11.15 7.32 0.57
N LEU A 113 10.17 6.88 1.37
CA LEU A 113 10.05 5.50 1.82
C LEU A 113 9.77 4.56 0.64
N GLU A 114 8.89 4.95 -0.28
CA GLU A 114 8.60 4.18 -1.49
C GLU A 114 9.86 3.98 -2.35
N LEU A 115 10.63 5.03 -2.59
CA LEU A 115 11.91 4.95 -3.32
C LEU A 115 12.90 4.02 -2.62
N LEU A 116 13.05 4.12 -1.31
CA LEU A 116 13.91 3.22 -0.53
C LEU A 116 13.46 1.76 -0.61
N CYS A 117 12.15 1.51 -0.68
CA CYS A 117 11.59 0.18 -0.92
C CYS A 117 11.94 -0.32 -2.33
N GLN A 118 11.77 0.51 -3.37
CA GLN A 118 12.13 0.18 -4.75
C GLN A 118 13.63 -0.14 -4.88
N MET A 119 14.50 0.59 -4.15
CA MET A 119 15.93 0.33 -4.06
C MET A 119 16.26 -0.91 -3.21
N GLN A 120 15.25 -1.55 -2.60
CA GLN A 120 15.42 -2.71 -1.72
C GLN A 120 16.45 -2.44 -0.61
N TYR A 121 16.39 -1.27 0.04
CA TYR A 121 17.33 -0.88 1.09
C TYR A 121 17.10 -1.69 2.38
N PRO A 122 18.00 -2.67 2.73
CA PRO A 122 17.69 -3.65 3.77
C PRO A 122 17.49 -3.05 5.17
N PRO A 123 18.21 -1.97 5.58
CA PRO A 123 18.01 -1.38 6.91
C PRO A 123 16.61 -0.81 7.11
N LEU A 124 15.88 -0.48 6.03
CA LEU A 124 14.53 0.06 6.11
C LEU A 124 13.56 -0.90 6.81
N LEU A 125 13.69 -2.20 6.54
CA LEU A 125 12.85 -3.23 7.17
C LEU A 125 13.04 -3.24 8.71
N GLU A 126 14.29 -3.18 9.18
CA GLU A 126 14.59 -3.19 10.61
C GLU A 126 14.09 -1.93 11.32
N VAL A 127 14.34 -0.77 10.71
CA VAL A 127 13.90 0.52 11.27
C VAL A 127 12.40 0.63 11.21
N GLY A 128 11.75 0.19 10.12
CA GLY A 128 10.29 0.21 9.99
C GLY A 128 9.60 -0.56 11.12
N PHE A 129 10.02 -1.79 11.40
CA PHE A 129 9.46 -2.52 12.55
C PHE A 129 9.76 -1.85 13.89
N THR A 130 10.92 -1.22 14.04
CA THR A 130 11.21 -0.43 15.26
C THR A 130 10.22 0.72 15.42
N LYS A 131 9.89 1.43 14.33
CA LYS A 131 8.92 2.53 14.32
C LYS A 131 7.50 2.05 14.58
N ILE A 132 7.09 0.91 14.01
CA ILE A 132 5.78 0.30 14.27
C ILE A 132 5.61 -0.08 15.75
N LEU A 133 6.67 -0.58 16.39
CA LEU A 133 6.66 -0.97 17.81
C LEU A 133 6.76 0.22 18.77
N GLU A 134 7.16 1.40 18.31
CA GLU A 134 7.36 2.58 19.11
C GLU A 134 6.02 3.26 19.40
N GLN A 135 5.59 3.30 20.68
CA GLN A 135 4.30 3.86 21.08
C GLN A 135 4.21 5.39 20.97
N THR A 136 5.34 6.08 20.79
CA THR A 136 5.40 7.54 20.66
C THR A 136 5.25 8.04 19.23
N VAL A 137 5.25 7.13 18.24
CA VAL A 137 5.03 7.45 16.83
C VAL A 137 3.54 7.66 16.59
N GLU A 138 3.19 8.76 15.93
CA GLU A 138 1.82 9.09 15.56
C GLU A 138 1.26 8.07 14.55
N ASP A 139 -0.05 7.82 14.59
CA ASP A 139 -0.70 6.77 13.80
C ASP A 139 -0.48 6.96 12.29
N GLU A 140 -0.53 8.21 11.79
CA GLU A 140 -0.27 8.51 10.38
C GLU A 140 1.17 8.16 9.96
N GLU A 141 2.15 8.48 10.80
CA GLU A 141 3.55 8.09 10.53
C GLU A 141 3.74 6.58 10.67
N LYS A 142 3.10 5.94 11.64
CA LYS A 142 3.12 4.49 11.82
C LYS A 142 2.58 3.78 10.58
N GLN A 143 1.49 4.30 9.99
CA GLN A 143 0.90 3.76 8.77
C GLN A 143 1.87 3.80 7.58
N LEU A 144 2.60 4.91 7.39
CA LEU A 144 3.65 4.99 6.35
C LEU A 144 4.72 3.92 6.51
N TRP A 145 5.13 3.63 7.76
CA TRP A 145 6.10 2.58 8.04
C TRP A 145 5.52 1.17 7.80
N VAL A 146 4.25 0.95 8.09
CA VAL A 146 3.55 -0.31 7.76
C VAL A 146 3.55 -0.55 6.26
N GLU A 147 3.15 0.44 5.47
CA GLU A 147 3.15 0.37 4.01
C GLU A 147 4.56 0.11 3.45
N ALA A 148 5.57 0.78 3.99
CA ALA A 148 6.95 0.58 3.60
C ALA A 148 7.45 -0.85 3.91
N VAL A 149 7.20 -1.39 5.10
CA VAL A 149 7.67 -2.74 5.43
C VAL A 149 6.95 -3.83 4.65
N GLN A 150 5.67 -3.63 4.31
CA GLN A 150 4.89 -4.57 3.50
C GLN A 150 5.51 -4.78 2.10
N GLN A 151 6.20 -3.78 1.54
CA GLN A 151 6.90 -3.89 0.27
C GLN A 151 8.05 -4.91 0.27
N PHE A 152 8.53 -5.32 1.46
CA PHE A 152 9.54 -6.38 1.59
C PHE A 152 8.96 -7.80 1.52
N GLY A 153 7.65 -7.93 1.36
CA GLY A 153 6.97 -9.19 1.09
C GLY A 153 7.18 -10.24 2.18
N ALA A 154 7.58 -11.45 1.78
CA ALA A 154 7.77 -12.55 2.71
C ALA A 154 8.74 -12.25 3.87
N LYS A 155 9.77 -11.41 3.65
CA LYS A 155 10.71 -11.02 4.73
C LYS A 155 10.02 -10.19 5.82
N ALA A 156 9.08 -9.32 5.43
CA ALA A 156 8.28 -8.58 6.39
C ALA A 156 7.35 -9.51 7.19
N ALA A 157 6.69 -10.45 6.52
CA ALA A 157 5.82 -11.41 7.17
C ALA A 157 6.58 -12.36 8.12
N GLU A 158 7.78 -12.84 7.74
CA GLU A 158 8.64 -13.63 8.63
C GLU A 158 9.01 -12.86 9.90
N LYS A 159 9.35 -11.58 9.75
CA LYS A 159 9.68 -10.73 10.88
C LYS A 159 8.46 -10.41 11.75
N ALA A 160 7.30 -10.13 11.13
CA ALA A 160 6.05 -9.94 11.85
C ALA A 160 5.69 -11.18 12.69
N LEU A 161 5.75 -12.38 12.10
CA LEU A 161 5.53 -13.64 12.82
C LEU A 161 6.49 -13.83 13.99
N ALA A 162 7.77 -13.51 13.81
CA ALA A 162 8.76 -13.59 14.87
C ALA A 162 8.45 -12.63 16.03
N LEU A 163 8.04 -11.39 15.73
CA LEU A 163 7.66 -10.38 16.72
C LEU A 163 6.37 -10.74 17.46
N MET A 164 5.38 -11.32 16.78
CA MET A 164 4.14 -11.82 17.40
C MET A 164 4.37 -12.94 18.42
N ASN A 165 5.52 -13.59 18.43
CA ASN A 165 5.92 -14.54 19.44
C ASN A 165 6.54 -13.87 20.69
N THR A 166 6.66 -12.56 20.69
CA THR A 166 7.07 -11.76 21.84
C THR A 166 5.84 -11.12 22.51
N GLN A 167 6.05 -10.44 23.64
CA GLN A 167 4.96 -9.72 24.27
C GLN A 167 4.82 -8.34 23.60
N VAL A 168 3.74 -8.17 22.84
CA VAL A 168 3.32 -6.91 22.21
C VAL A 168 1.93 -6.52 22.73
N ASP A 169 1.56 -5.25 22.60
CA ASP A 169 0.19 -4.79 22.90
C ASP A 169 -0.77 -5.21 21.76
N GLU A 170 -2.07 -5.09 22.02
CA GLU A 170 -3.13 -5.56 21.11
C GLU A 170 -3.15 -4.80 19.77
N GLU A 171 -2.91 -3.50 19.78
CA GLU A 171 -2.83 -2.67 18.57
C GLU A 171 -1.66 -3.11 17.68
N THR A 172 -0.49 -3.25 18.27
CA THR A 172 0.71 -3.77 17.58
C THR A 172 0.47 -5.18 17.04
N GLU A 173 -0.20 -6.06 17.81
CA GLU A 173 -0.53 -7.42 17.37
C GLU A 173 -1.42 -7.41 16.11
N GLN A 174 -2.39 -6.50 16.03
CA GLN A 174 -3.23 -6.35 14.85
C GLN A 174 -2.42 -5.86 13.62
N ILE A 175 -1.55 -4.87 13.80
CA ILE A 175 -0.66 -4.41 12.72
C ILE A 175 0.21 -5.56 12.20
N LEU A 176 0.83 -6.30 13.11
CA LEU A 176 1.66 -7.44 12.73
C LEU A 176 0.85 -8.56 12.05
N ALA A 177 -0.41 -8.78 12.46
CA ALA A 177 -1.30 -9.74 11.82
C ALA A 177 -1.68 -9.32 10.40
N ASP A 178 -1.92 -8.02 10.15
CA ASP A 178 -2.19 -7.50 8.79
C ASP A 178 -0.97 -7.65 7.87
N ILE A 179 0.24 -7.42 8.38
CA ILE A 179 1.46 -7.68 7.61
C ILE A 179 1.63 -9.18 7.31
N LEU A 180 1.39 -10.04 8.32
CA LEU A 180 1.58 -11.48 8.22
C LEU A 180 0.61 -12.13 7.23
N CYS A 181 -0.67 -11.72 7.23
CA CYS A 181 -1.71 -12.38 6.45
C CYS A 181 -1.57 -12.22 4.93
N GLN A 182 -0.71 -11.32 4.47
CA GLN A 182 -0.49 -11.07 3.04
C GLN A 182 0.44 -12.12 2.39
N TRP A 183 1.15 -12.93 3.21
CA TRP A 183 2.14 -13.88 2.71
C TRP A 183 1.99 -15.24 3.38
N PRO A 184 1.70 -16.31 2.63
CA PRO A 184 1.59 -17.65 3.19
C PRO A 184 2.96 -18.14 3.66
N LEU A 185 3.12 -18.28 4.98
CA LEU A 185 4.32 -18.76 5.63
C LEU A 185 3.98 -19.93 6.55
N GLU A 186 4.98 -20.81 6.78
CA GLU A 186 4.87 -21.83 7.83
C GLU A 186 4.65 -21.17 9.19
N GLY A 187 3.61 -21.59 9.92
CA GLY A 187 3.23 -21.04 11.22
C GLY A 187 2.28 -19.84 11.17
N ALA A 188 2.09 -19.19 10.01
CA ALA A 188 1.17 -18.05 9.87
C ALA A 188 -0.29 -18.45 10.17
N PHE A 189 -0.76 -19.55 9.58
CA PHE A 189 -2.11 -20.07 9.84
C PHE A 189 -2.31 -20.38 11.32
N GLU A 190 -1.39 -21.09 11.95
CA GLU A 190 -1.47 -21.48 13.37
C GLU A 190 -1.57 -20.23 14.27
N ARG A 191 -0.76 -19.20 13.96
CA ARG A 191 -0.78 -17.95 14.73
C ARG A 191 -2.08 -17.18 14.55
N LEU A 192 -2.52 -16.93 13.32
CA LEU A 192 -3.75 -16.18 13.03
C LEU A 192 -4.99 -16.94 13.52
N SER A 193 -5.02 -18.28 13.42
CA SER A 193 -6.10 -19.11 13.97
C SER A 193 -6.19 -19.00 15.48
N ALA A 194 -5.05 -18.99 16.17
CA ALA A 194 -5.03 -18.81 17.62
C ALA A 194 -5.59 -17.44 18.02
N LEU A 195 -5.20 -16.38 17.30
CA LEU A 195 -5.72 -15.02 17.52
C LEU A 195 -7.23 -14.96 17.26
N PHE A 196 -7.71 -15.46 16.15
CA PHE A 196 -9.14 -15.51 15.84
C PHE A 196 -9.94 -16.23 16.94
N CYS A 197 -9.44 -17.36 17.45
CA CYS A 197 -10.11 -18.12 18.52
C CYS A 197 -10.16 -17.36 19.86
N GLN A 198 -9.12 -16.57 20.16
CA GLN A 198 -8.96 -15.84 21.42
C GLN A 198 -9.52 -14.41 21.36
N ALA A 199 -9.77 -13.90 20.15
CA ALA A 199 -10.20 -12.53 19.92
C ALA A 199 -11.50 -12.19 20.64
N ASN A 200 -11.54 -11.00 21.20
CA ASN A 200 -12.76 -10.35 21.63
C ASN A 200 -13.73 -10.19 20.45
N PRO A 201 -15.05 -10.09 20.67
CA PRO A 201 -16.02 -9.90 19.58
C PRO A 201 -15.65 -8.75 18.63
N GLU A 202 -15.16 -7.63 19.17
CA GLU A 202 -14.77 -6.41 18.44
C GLU A 202 -13.66 -6.65 17.42
N HIS A 203 -12.74 -7.59 17.68
CA HIS A 203 -11.58 -7.89 16.83
C HIS A 203 -11.75 -9.16 15.99
N LYS A 204 -12.82 -9.90 16.20
CA LYS A 204 -13.04 -11.18 15.52
C LYS A 204 -13.20 -11.03 14.02
N ALA A 205 -13.89 -9.98 13.57
CA ALA A 205 -14.04 -9.64 12.16
C ALA A 205 -12.67 -9.41 11.48
N PHE A 206 -11.79 -8.66 12.14
CA PHE A 206 -10.45 -8.38 11.64
C PHE A 206 -9.62 -9.65 11.43
N TYR A 207 -9.55 -10.54 12.43
CA TYR A 207 -8.78 -11.79 12.31
C TYR A 207 -9.42 -12.78 11.33
N ALA A 208 -10.75 -12.75 11.15
CA ALA A 208 -11.40 -13.52 10.08
C ALA A 208 -10.93 -13.05 8.70
N SER A 209 -10.89 -11.73 8.46
CA SER A 209 -10.38 -11.15 7.22
C SER A 209 -8.90 -11.50 7.00
N CYS A 210 -8.06 -11.49 8.06
CA CYS A 210 -6.67 -11.93 7.96
C CYS A 210 -6.56 -13.40 7.52
N LEU A 211 -7.44 -14.28 8.01
CA LEU A 211 -7.45 -15.70 7.60
C LEU A 211 -7.90 -15.87 6.14
N GLY A 212 -8.88 -15.07 5.67
CA GLY A 212 -9.28 -15.04 4.26
C GLY A 212 -8.13 -14.61 3.36
N LYS A 213 -7.51 -13.45 3.66
CA LYS A 213 -6.34 -12.92 2.94
C LYS A 213 -5.15 -13.90 2.90
N LEU A 214 -4.90 -14.64 3.99
CA LEU A 214 -3.83 -15.65 4.03
C LEU A 214 -4.01 -16.75 2.99
N GLY A 215 -5.25 -17.06 2.62
CA GLY A 215 -5.55 -18.05 1.59
C GLY A 215 -5.38 -19.50 2.01
N ASP A 216 -5.29 -19.81 3.30
CA ASP A 216 -5.12 -21.19 3.80
C ASP A 216 -6.48 -21.86 4.01
N GLU A 217 -6.79 -22.86 3.16
CA GLU A 217 -8.07 -23.58 3.18
C GLU A 217 -8.36 -24.27 4.53
N ARG A 218 -7.37 -24.49 5.38
CA ARG A 218 -7.55 -25.06 6.74
C ARG A 218 -8.43 -24.14 7.61
N ALA A 219 -8.55 -22.84 7.29
CA ALA A 219 -9.41 -21.92 8.01
C ALA A 219 -10.92 -22.15 7.75
N VAL A 220 -11.30 -22.77 6.63
CA VAL A 220 -12.71 -22.94 6.21
C VAL A 220 -13.55 -23.63 7.29
N GLU A 221 -13.08 -24.73 7.85
CA GLU A 221 -13.83 -25.47 8.87
C GLU A 221 -14.07 -24.62 10.13
N MET A 222 -13.05 -23.88 10.56
CA MET A 222 -13.12 -23.03 11.74
C MET A 222 -14.06 -21.84 11.52
N LEU A 223 -13.96 -21.16 10.37
CA LEU A 223 -14.79 -20.01 10.01
C LEU A 223 -16.27 -20.44 9.88
N THR A 224 -16.56 -21.50 9.14
CA THR A 224 -17.92 -22.02 8.96
C THR A 224 -18.54 -22.54 10.26
N LYS A 225 -17.74 -23.06 11.19
CA LYS A 225 -18.19 -23.40 12.52
C LYS A 225 -18.57 -22.17 13.34
N GLN A 226 -17.77 -21.10 13.23
CA GLN A 226 -18.02 -19.86 13.96
C GLN A 226 -19.31 -19.16 13.48
N LEU A 227 -19.67 -19.25 12.20
CA LEU A 227 -20.90 -18.70 11.66
C LEU A 227 -22.18 -19.26 12.34
N LYS A 228 -22.10 -20.41 13.00
CA LYS A 228 -23.22 -21.01 13.74
C LYS A 228 -23.43 -20.40 15.12
N ASP A 229 -22.54 -19.51 15.58
CA ASP A 229 -22.67 -18.83 16.87
C ASP A 229 -23.82 -17.79 16.80
N PRO A 230 -24.90 -17.97 17.59
CA PRO A 230 -26.03 -17.05 17.55
C PRO A 230 -25.72 -15.66 18.13
N LYS A 231 -24.57 -15.47 18.76
CA LYS A 231 -24.17 -14.21 19.40
C LYS A 231 -23.41 -13.27 18.47
N LEU A 232 -23.05 -13.72 17.26
CA LEU A 232 -22.39 -12.85 16.30
C LEU A 232 -23.31 -11.71 15.91
N ASP A 233 -22.81 -10.49 15.91
CA ASP A 233 -23.40 -9.34 15.25
C ASP A 233 -23.32 -9.49 13.73
N TYR A 234 -24.09 -8.66 13.02
CA TYR A 234 -24.18 -8.73 11.57
C TYR A 234 -22.83 -8.47 10.88
N TYR A 235 -22.09 -7.46 11.33
CA TYR A 235 -20.80 -7.10 10.75
C TYR A 235 -19.77 -8.23 10.88
N THR A 236 -19.62 -8.77 12.09
CA THR A 236 -18.70 -9.90 12.34
C THR A 236 -19.13 -11.15 11.57
N TYR A 237 -20.43 -11.42 11.47
CA TYR A 237 -20.94 -12.54 10.67
C TYR A 237 -20.57 -12.38 9.19
N CYS A 238 -20.79 -11.20 8.59
CA CYS A 238 -20.42 -10.93 7.20
C CYS A 238 -18.92 -11.11 6.98
N ALA A 239 -18.06 -10.53 7.83
CA ALA A 239 -16.63 -10.66 7.69
C ALA A 239 -16.15 -12.13 7.75
N ILE A 240 -16.71 -12.95 8.64
CA ILE A 240 -16.38 -14.38 8.74
C ILE A 240 -16.89 -15.15 7.51
N ARG A 241 -18.09 -14.81 7.01
CA ARG A 241 -18.64 -15.41 5.80
C ARG A 241 -17.78 -15.08 4.60
N ASP A 242 -17.48 -13.80 4.39
CA ASP A 242 -16.70 -13.33 3.25
C ASP A 242 -15.31 -13.98 3.24
N ALA A 243 -14.65 -14.08 4.39
CA ALA A 243 -13.40 -14.80 4.53
C ALA A 243 -13.52 -16.30 4.19
N ALA A 244 -14.62 -16.95 4.59
CA ALA A 244 -14.85 -18.36 4.25
C ALA A 244 -15.12 -18.53 2.73
N GLU A 245 -15.87 -17.60 2.11
CA GLU A 245 -16.15 -17.60 0.67
C GLU A 245 -14.89 -17.33 -0.16
N GLU A 246 -14.02 -16.40 0.26
CA GLU A 246 -12.69 -16.18 -0.34
C GLU A 246 -11.84 -17.47 -0.37
N LEU A 247 -12.01 -18.33 0.64
CA LEU A 247 -11.35 -19.64 0.74
C LEU A 247 -12.11 -20.76 0.00
N GLY A 248 -13.15 -20.42 -0.76
CA GLY A 248 -13.91 -21.37 -1.59
C GLY A 248 -15.07 -22.08 -0.86
N ALA A 249 -15.44 -21.68 0.35
CA ALA A 249 -16.62 -22.22 1.02
C ALA A 249 -17.89 -21.62 0.37
N TRP A 250 -18.95 -22.45 0.32
CA TRP A 250 -20.29 -21.96 0.00
C TRP A 250 -21.08 -21.76 1.30
N VAL A 251 -21.49 -20.52 1.60
CA VAL A 251 -22.25 -20.18 2.80
C VAL A 251 -23.61 -19.61 2.40
N GLU A 252 -24.68 -20.36 2.69
CA GLU A 252 -26.05 -19.83 2.52
C GLU A 252 -26.33 -18.76 3.58
N LEU A 253 -26.89 -17.63 3.13
CA LEU A 253 -27.27 -16.51 3.99
C LEU A 253 -28.71 -16.75 4.48
N ASP A 254 -28.85 -17.50 5.56
CA ASP A 254 -30.16 -17.96 6.07
C ASP A 254 -30.47 -17.40 7.46
N ARG A 255 -29.77 -16.31 7.86
CA ARG A 255 -29.87 -15.75 9.20
C ARG A 255 -30.37 -14.30 9.17
N GLU A 256 -31.42 -14.04 9.96
CA GLU A 256 -31.88 -12.67 10.27
C GLU A 256 -31.20 -12.16 11.55
N PHE A 257 -30.83 -10.87 11.55
CA PHE A 257 -30.20 -10.18 12.68
C PHE A 257 -31.14 -9.12 13.25
N ALA A 258 -32.32 -9.55 13.67
CA ALA A 258 -33.32 -8.64 14.22
C ALA A 258 -32.80 -7.88 15.45
N GLY A 259 -32.83 -6.55 15.39
CA GLY A 259 -32.34 -5.67 16.45
C GLY A 259 -30.85 -5.30 16.34
N ASP A 260 -30.15 -5.83 15.35
CA ASP A 260 -28.80 -5.39 14.99
C ASP A 260 -28.89 -4.10 14.16
N LYS A 261 -28.18 -3.04 14.60
CA LYS A 261 -28.31 -1.70 14.02
C LYS A 261 -27.79 -1.64 12.58
N ASP A 262 -26.73 -2.35 12.29
CA ASP A 262 -26.08 -2.34 10.96
C ASP A 262 -26.95 -3.12 9.97
N TYR A 263 -27.50 -4.25 10.40
CA TYR A 263 -28.43 -5.04 9.60
C TYR A 263 -29.70 -4.25 9.27
N GLU A 264 -30.32 -3.61 10.25
CA GLU A 264 -31.53 -2.83 10.04
C GLU A 264 -31.27 -1.61 9.13
N ALA A 265 -30.10 -0.96 9.25
CA ALA A 265 -29.73 0.15 8.38
C ALA A 265 -29.59 -0.28 6.92
N ILE A 266 -28.92 -1.42 6.66
CA ILE A 266 -28.76 -1.96 5.30
C ILE A 266 -30.12 -2.39 4.72
N LYS A 267 -30.97 -3.03 5.53
CA LYS A 267 -32.30 -3.44 5.11
C LYS A 267 -33.18 -2.25 4.73
N MET A 268 -33.11 -1.14 5.46
CA MET A 268 -33.80 0.10 5.13
C MET A 268 -33.28 0.72 3.82
N ALA A 269 -31.97 0.77 3.61
CA ALA A 269 -31.39 1.28 2.39
C ALA A 269 -31.82 0.48 1.15
N MET A 270 -31.85 -0.86 1.24
CA MET A 270 -32.31 -1.73 0.15
C MET A 270 -33.80 -1.54 -0.18
N MET A 271 -34.64 -1.17 0.81
CA MET A 271 -36.06 -0.91 0.59
C MET A 271 -36.33 0.47 -0.02
N GLU A 272 -35.39 1.41 0.06
CA GLU A 272 -35.50 2.74 -0.55
C GLU A 272 -35.08 2.74 -2.04
N GLU A 273 -34.34 1.71 -2.48
CA GLU A 273 -33.89 1.55 -3.88
C GLU A 273 -34.88 0.74 -4.76
N GLU A 274 -35.92 0.10 -4.18
CA GLU A 274 -37.00 -0.58 -4.89
C GLU A 274 -38.21 0.35 -5.12
#